data_3e9627bce733adac4c1f283e197a9af8
#
_entry.id   3e9627bce733adac4c1f283e197a9af8
#
_cell.length_a   1.000
_cell.length_b   1.000
_cell.length_c   1.000
_cell.angle_alpha   90.00
_cell.angle_beta   90.00
_cell.angle_gamma   90.00
#
_symmetry.space_group_name_H-M   'P 1'
#
loop_
_entity.id
_entity.type
_entity.pdbx_description
1 polymer ?
#
loop_
_entity_poly.entity_id
_entity_poly.type
_entity_poly.pdbx_seq_one_letter_code
_entity_poly.pdbx_strand_id
1 'polypeptide(L)'
;MKIISLRLKNNFFEWDFDEIKFSSNLTLLVGVSGAGKTQILRAILDLRRIANGTAINGFEWKIIFSTVNGTEFIWEGRFENVETNELSFEDDEKEKQDEREKSSLIYERLTSNNQVLIERNLEGIRYKGSSMPKLSSQQSMIYILKEESVIKEAFDALNKIEYRDHTINGRRLINSNQSLPSLKNKYKTLDSIVNSDEDIRTKLYLTFENKLDIHEKIKSRFIDIFPQIGDLKVEPFKTDILPKSIAEKLQPGISIKEKSVPKWISENRMSSGMLRTIIHIAEIFLANEGSVILIDEFENSLGINCIDILTDDLIHENKTLQFIATSHHPYIINNIPYEYWKIVTRQGGHIRIGKASDYHLGKSKQDAFIQLTKILEKQS
;
A
#
# COMPACT_ATOMS: atom_id res chain seq x y z
N MET A 1 -12.11 -1.23 0.54
CA MET A 1 -12.09 -0.16 -0.46
C MET A 1 -11.56 -0.70 -1.78
N LYS A 2 -11.98 -0.11 -2.91
CA LYS A 2 -11.34 -0.30 -4.22
C LYS A 2 -11.14 1.06 -4.87
N ILE A 3 -9.94 1.37 -5.32
CA ILE A 3 -9.70 2.56 -6.16
C ILE A 3 -10.10 2.20 -7.58
N ILE A 4 -11.01 2.99 -8.16
CA ILE A 4 -11.52 2.81 -9.53
C ILE A 4 -10.69 3.63 -10.51
N SER A 5 -10.54 4.93 -10.24
CA SER A 5 -9.66 5.79 -11.03
C SER A 5 -9.00 6.87 -10.19
N LEU A 6 -7.90 7.41 -10.71
CA LEU A 6 -7.11 8.43 -10.06
C LEU A 6 -6.51 9.36 -11.12
N ARG A 7 -6.72 10.67 -10.96
CA ARG A 7 -6.05 11.73 -11.68
C ARG A 7 -5.26 12.55 -10.67
N LEU A 8 -4.02 12.86 -10.97
CA LEU A 8 -3.10 13.54 -10.07
C LEU A 8 -2.36 14.64 -10.80
N LYS A 9 -2.07 15.70 -10.07
CA LYS A 9 -1.13 16.74 -10.48
C LYS A 9 -0.38 17.25 -9.25
N ASN A 10 0.90 17.51 -9.40
CA ASN A 10 1.69 18.16 -8.37
C ASN A 10 2.34 19.41 -8.99
N ASN A 11 1.77 20.57 -8.71
CA ASN A 11 2.21 21.82 -9.29
C ASN A 11 3.55 22.32 -8.72
N PHE A 12 3.94 21.84 -7.52
CA PHE A 12 5.23 22.19 -6.92
C PHE A 12 6.39 21.51 -7.67
N PHE A 13 6.22 20.23 -8.07
CA PHE A 13 7.22 19.49 -8.86
C PHE A 13 6.94 19.53 -10.35
N GLU A 14 5.92 20.28 -10.80
CA GLU A 14 5.46 20.33 -12.20
C GLU A 14 5.13 18.94 -12.79
N TRP A 15 4.62 18.04 -11.94
CA TRP A 15 4.21 16.69 -12.38
C TRP A 15 2.73 16.65 -12.73
N ASP A 16 2.43 16.09 -13.91
CA ASP A 16 1.07 15.87 -14.39
C ASP A 16 0.92 14.41 -14.82
N PHE A 17 0.02 13.68 -14.16
CA PHE A 17 -0.22 12.27 -14.41
C PHE A 17 -1.51 12.11 -15.21
N ASP A 18 -1.49 11.27 -16.25
CA ASP A 18 -2.73 10.85 -16.91
C ASP A 18 -3.68 10.16 -15.92
N GLU A 19 -4.98 10.14 -16.25
CA GLU A 19 -5.94 9.37 -15.45
C GLU A 19 -5.60 7.88 -15.47
N ILE A 20 -5.48 7.29 -14.29
CA ILE A 20 -5.22 5.86 -14.10
C ILE A 20 -6.53 5.17 -13.77
N LYS A 21 -6.90 4.14 -14.53
CA LYS A 21 -8.01 3.23 -14.20
C LYS A 21 -7.43 1.93 -13.67
N PHE A 22 -7.79 1.59 -12.45
CA PHE A 22 -7.28 0.40 -11.76
C PHE A 22 -8.17 -0.81 -11.99
N SER A 23 -7.56 -1.99 -12.00
CA SER A 23 -8.27 -3.27 -11.95
C SER A 23 -8.75 -3.55 -10.52
N SER A 24 -9.82 -4.30 -10.37
CA SER A 24 -10.41 -4.57 -9.05
C SER A 24 -9.53 -5.40 -8.12
N ASN A 25 -8.65 -6.24 -8.65
CA ASN A 25 -7.81 -7.16 -7.88
C ASN A 25 -6.34 -6.73 -7.92
N LEU A 26 -5.75 -6.71 -9.13
CA LEU A 26 -4.34 -6.40 -9.33
C LEU A 26 -4.16 -5.36 -10.44
N THR A 27 -3.33 -4.36 -10.17
CA THR A 27 -2.79 -3.46 -11.21
C THR A 27 -1.27 -3.48 -11.12
N LEU A 28 -0.61 -3.86 -12.21
CA LEU A 28 0.84 -3.83 -12.31
C LEU A 28 1.28 -2.60 -13.11
N LEU A 29 2.00 -1.70 -12.45
CA LEU A 29 2.63 -0.54 -13.09
C LEU A 29 3.97 -0.97 -13.69
N VAL A 30 4.07 -0.93 -15.01
CA VAL A 30 5.24 -1.39 -15.76
C VAL A 30 5.88 -0.21 -16.48
N GLY A 31 7.19 -0.12 -16.44
CA GLY A 31 7.93 0.97 -17.10
C GLY A 31 9.40 0.96 -16.74
N VAL A 32 10.21 1.75 -17.44
CA VAL A 32 11.65 1.90 -17.14
C VAL A 32 11.86 2.52 -15.75
N SER A 33 13.06 2.39 -15.23
CA SER A 33 13.45 3.10 -14.00
C SER A 33 13.30 4.61 -14.20
N GLY A 34 12.76 5.33 -13.23
CA GLY A 34 12.52 6.78 -13.34
C GLY A 34 11.23 7.18 -14.08
N ALA A 35 10.44 6.25 -14.65
CA ALA A 35 9.20 6.55 -15.37
C ALA A 35 8.06 7.14 -14.48
N GLY A 36 8.19 7.11 -13.16
CA GLY A 36 7.18 7.66 -12.25
C GLY A 36 6.32 6.62 -11.52
N LYS A 37 6.63 5.31 -11.63
CA LYS A 37 5.86 4.25 -10.98
C LYS A 37 5.74 4.42 -9.47
N THR A 38 6.87 4.59 -8.78
CA THR A 38 6.92 4.83 -7.32
C THR A 38 6.21 6.13 -6.94
N GLN A 39 6.26 7.17 -7.78
CA GLN A 39 5.54 8.42 -7.55
C GLN A 39 4.02 8.22 -7.55
N ILE A 40 3.49 7.33 -8.41
CA ILE A 40 2.07 6.97 -8.39
C ILE A 40 1.70 6.32 -7.05
N LEU A 41 2.49 5.37 -6.55
CA LEU A 41 2.24 4.73 -5.25
C LEU A 41 2.30 5.75 -4.11
N ARG A 42 3.30 6.62 -4.11
CA ARG A 42 3.44 7.69 -3.10
C ARG A 42 2.27 8.66 -3.14
N ALA A 43 1.82 9.05 -4.31
CA ALA A 43 0.68 9.93 -4.46
C ALA A 43 -0.63 9.30 -3.95
N ILE A 44 -0.83 7.98 -4.12
CA ILE A 44 -1.94 7.26 -3.51
C ILE A 44 -1.83 7.27 -1.97
N LEU A 45 -0.62 7.10 -1.44
CA LEU A 45 -0.37 7.20 0.01
C LEU A 45 -0.61 8.62 0.52
N ASP A 46 -0.27 9.64 -0.27
CA ASP A 46 -0.51 11.04 0.07
C ASP A 46 -2.01 11.37 0.20
N LEU A 47 -2.89 10.72 -0.58
CA LEU A 47 -4.34 10.84 -0.40
C LEU A 47 -4.78 10.36 1.00
N ARG A 48 -4.21 9.24 1.50
CA ARG A 48 -4.44 8.80 2.88
C ARG A 48 -3.95 9.85 3.88
N ARG A 49 -2.79 10.47 3.65
CA ARG A 49 -2.25 11.52 4.53
C ARG A 49 -3.12 12.76 4.53
N ILE A 50 -3.63 13.18 3.37
CA ILE A 50 -4.57 14.30 3.26
C ILE A 50 -5.87 13.99 3.99
N ALA A 51 -6.42 12.77 3.83
CA ALA A 51 -7.59 12.32 4.57
C ALA A 51 -7.37 12.30 6.10
N ASN A 52 -6.10 12.26 6.56
CA ASN A 52 -5.71 12.35 7.96
C ASN A 52 -5.23 13.77 8.39
N GLY A 53 -5.55 14.78 7.59
CA GLY A 53 -5.33 16.19 7.93
C GLY A 53 -3.96 16.76 7.57
N THR A 54 -3.15 16.04 6.75
CA THR A 54 -1.85 16.56 6.28
C THR A 54 -2.06 17.44 5.05
N ALA A 55 -1.49 18.63 5.03
CA ALA A 55 -1.41 19.48 3.85
C ALA A 55 -0.23 19.04 2.94
N ILE A 56 -0.40 19.14 1.62
CA ILE A 56 0.65 18.83 0.63
C ILE A 56 0.71 19.92 -0.41
N ASN A 57 1.80 20.66 -0.42
CA ASN A 57 2.00 21.81 -1.29
C ASN A 57 1.82 21.48 -2.77
N GLY A 58 0.98 22.27 -3.46
CA GLY A 58 0.72 22.18 -4.90
C GLY A 58 0.03 20.90 -5.37
N PHE A 59 -0.45 20.03 -4.45
CA PHE A 59 -1.06 18.76 -4.81
C PHE A 59 -2.52 18.93 -5.24
N GLU A 60 -2.87 18.36 -6.39
CA GLU A 60 -4.22 18.34 -6.94
C GLU A 60 -4.61 16.89 -7.28
N TRP A 61 -5.83 16.49 -6.91
CA TRP A 61 -6.29 15.12 -7.11
C TRP A 61 -7.76 15.04 -7.49
N LYS A 62 -8.09 13.94 -8.16
CA LYS A 62 -9.44 13.42 -8.31
C LYS A 62 -9.38 11.91 -8.22
N ILE A 63 -9.97 11.34 -7.17
CA ILE A 63 -10.05 9.89 -6.96
C ILE A 63 -11.50 9.43 -6.98
N ILE A 64 -11.76 8.32 -7.67
CA ILE A 64 -13.03 7.58 -7.60
C ILE A 64 -12.72 6.27 -6.91
N PHE A 65 -13.46 5.97 -5.86
CA PHE A 65 -13.30 4.74 -5.10
C PHE A 65 -14.62 4.21 -4.57
N SER A 66 -14.69 2.90 -4.34
CA SER A 66 -15.83 2.26 -3.69
C SER A 66 -15.41 1.67 -2.35
N THR A 67 -16.33 1.69 -1.39
CA THR A 67 -16.16 1.06 -0.08
C THR A 67 -16.51 -0.44 -0.14
N VAL A 68 -16.29 -1.16 0.94
CA VAL A 68 -16.69 -2.58 1.07
C VAL A 68 -18.21 -2.73 0.99
N ASN A 69 -18.95 -1.72 1.44
CA ASN A 69 -20.42 -1.69 1.39
C ASN A 69 -20.97 -1.37 -0.02
N GLY A 70 -20.09 -1.11 -1.00
CA GLY A 70 -20.48 -0.76 -2.37
C GLY A 70 -20.83 0.72 -2.58
N THR A 71 -20.65 1.58 -1.57
CA THR A 71 -20.82 3.02 -1.72
C THR A 71 -19.69 3.59 -2.57
N GLU A 72 -20.03 4.29 -3.65
CA GLU A 72 -19.05 4.98 -4.50
C GLU A 72 -18.88 6.43 -4.08
N PHE A 73 -17.62 6.86 -4.00
CA PHE A 73 -17.23 8.23 -3.71
C PHE A 73 -16.36 8.80 -4.82
N ILE A 74 -16.57 10.07 -5.11
CA ILE A 74 -15.68 10.91 -5.92
C ILE A 74 -15.14 11.99 -4.99
N TRP A 75 -13.83 12.01 -4.79
CA TRP A 75 -13.15 13.01 -3.97
C TRP A 75 -12.10 13.73 -4.81
N GLU A 76 -12.25 15.03 -4.87
CA GLU A 76 -11.35 15.90 -5.61
C GLU A 76 -10.96 17.10 -4.76
N GLY A 77 -9.75 17.61 -4.98
CA GLY A 77 -9.27 18.77 -4.24
C GLY A 77 -7.97 19.30 -4.79
N ARG A 78 -7.61 20.50 -4.32
CA ARG A 78 -6.39 21.19 -4.70
C ARG A 78 -5.86 22.04 -3.57
N PHE A 79 -4.59 21.83 -3.25
CA PHE A 79 -3.81 22.71 -2.39
C PHE A 79 -3.19 23.85 -3.20
N GLU A 80 -3.03 24.99 -2.55
CA GLU A 80 -2.27 26.11 -3.05
C GLU A 80 -0.82 25.69 -3.36
N ASN A 81 -0.25 26.25 -4.41
CA ASN A 81 1.18 26.10 -4.70
C ASN A 81 1.91 27.31 -4.11
N VAL A 82 2.57 27.09 -2.99
CA VAL A 82 3.36 28.10 -2.29
C VAL A 82 4.81 27.95 -2.73
N GLU A 83 5.37 29.02 -3.31
CA GLU A 83 6.79 29.06 -3.63
C GLU A 83 7.59 29.06 -2.31
N THR A 84 8.43 28.08 -2.14
CA THR A 84 9.38 28.00 -1.03
C THR A 84 10.75 28.45 -1.51
N ASN A 85 11.43 29.29 -0.75
CA ASN A 85 12.82 29.65 -1.06
C ASN A 85 13.72 28.41 -0.87
N GLU A 86 14.23 27.86 -1.96
CA GLU A 86 15.04 26.64 -2.05
C GLU A 86 16.43 26.74 -1.40
N LEU A 87 16.55 27.22 -0.19
CA LEU A 87 17.83 27.22 0.52
C LEU A 87 17.86 26.30 1.77
N SER A 88 16.89 25.42 1.91
CA SER A 88 16.96 24.38 2.97
C SER A 88 17.68 23.14 2.43
N PHE A 89 18.88 22.90 2.92
CA PHE A 89 19.62 21.66 2.72
C PHE A 89 18.79 20.45 3.19
N GLU A 90 18.92 19.31 2.48
CA GLU A 90 18.04 18.13 2.55
C GLU A 90 17.90 17.44 3.92
N ASP A 91 18.55 17.91 4.99
CA ASP A 91 18.68 17.19 6.26
C ASP A 91 17.69 17.60 7.38
N ASP A 92 16.88 18.64 7.23
CA ASP A 92 15.94 19.06 8.26
C ASP A 92 14.50 18.60 8.02
N GLU A 93 14.15 17.41 8.55
CA GLU A 93 12.76 16.92 8.58
C GLU A 93 11.79 17.90 9.25
N LYS A 94 12.25 18.76 10.15
CA LYS A 94 11.43 19.78 10.82
C LYS A 94 11.07 20.93 9.89
N GLU A 95 12.00 21.45 9.07
CA GLU A 95 11.69 22.52 8.12
C GLU A 95 10.74 22.06 7.02
N LYS A 96 10.90 20.81 6.53
CA LYS A 96 9.94 20.20 5.60
C LYS A 96 8.54 20.03 6.19
N GLN A 97 8.43 19.87 7.50
CA GLN A 97 7.15 19.78 8.19
C GLN A 97 6.49 21.17 8.31
N ASP A 98 7.23 22.22 8.64
CA ASP A 98 6.76 23.60 8.72
C ASP A 98 6.30 24.17 7.37
N GLU A 99 6.97 23.81 6.26
CA GLU A 99 6.60 24.26 4.90
C GLU A 99 5.36 23.54 4.36
N ARG A 100 5.19 22.25 4.67
CA ARG A 100 3.99 21.48 4.34
C ARG A 100 2.76 22.02 5.06
N GLU A 101 2.93 22.52 6.29
CA GLU A 101 1.87 23.09 7.12
C GLU A 101 1.37 24.47 6.62
N LYS A 102 2.02 25.13 5.65
CA LYS A 102 1.63 26.47 5.16
C LYS A 102 0.66 26.44 3.98
N SER A 103 0.57 25.33 3.23
CA SER A 103 -0.27 25.25 2.03
C SER A 103 -1.75 25.11 2.39
N SER A 104 -2.57 26.00 1.83
CA SER A 104 -4.02 26.00 2.06
C SER A 104 -4.74 25.13 1.03
N LEU A 105 -5.75 24.40 1.48
CA LEU A 105 -6.67 23.65 0.63
C LEU A 105 -7.71 24.63 0.05
N ILE A 106 -7.52 25.04 -1.19
CA ILE A 106 -8.32 26.07 -1.86
C ILE A 106 -9.58 25.53 -2.52
N TYR A 107 -9.60 24.24 -2.81
CA TYR A 107 -10.75 23.54 -3.37
C TYR A 107 -10.82 22.13 -2.82
N GLU A 108 -12.01 21.68 -2.41
CA GLU A 108 -12.30 20.30 -2.05
C GLU A 108 -13.76 19.98 -2.31
N ARG A 109 -14.01 18.82 -2.92
CA ARG A 109 -15.36 18.31 -3.15
C ARG A 109 -15.42 16.82 -2.91
N LEU A 110 -16.40 16.39 -2.13
CA LEU A 110 -16.73 14.97 -1.94
C LEU A 110 -18.15 14.74 -2.41
N THR A 111 -18.32 13.77 -3.31
CA THR A 111 -19.62 13.37 -3.85
C THR A 111 -19.84 11.88 -3.59
N SER A 112 -21.03 11.48 -3.23
CA SER A 112 -21.45 10.09 -3.15
C SER A 112 -22.82 9.95 -3.80
N ASN A 113 -23.02 8.91 -4.62
CA ASN A 113 -24.28 8.63 -5.32
C ASN A 113 -24.86 9.87 -6.03
N ASN A 114 -24.02 10.61 -6.74
CA ASN A 114 -24.36 11.88 -7.42
C ASN A 114 -24.80 13.03 -6.49
N GLN A 115 -24.71 12.87 -5.18
CA GLN A 115 -25.00 13.93 -4.21
C GLN A 115 -23.70 14.54 -3.69
N VAL A 116 -23.61 15.88 -3.74
CA VAL A 116 -22.49 16.62 -3.15
C VAL A 116 -22.63 16.62 -1.63
N LEU A 117 -21.67 16.03 -0.96
CA LEU A 117 -21.61 15.99 0.51
C LEU A 117 -20.78 17.13 1.09
N ILE A 118 -19.63 17.39 0.50
CA ILE A 118 -18.67 18.43 0.92
C ILE A 118 -18.38 19.30 -0.30
N GLU A 119 -18.36 20.59 -0.11
CA GLU A 119 -17.87 21.56 -1.08
C GLU A 119 -17.13 22.67 -0.34
N ARG A 120 -15.87 22.89 -0.70
CA ARG A 120 -15.02 23.99 -0.26
C ARG A 120 -14.50 24.71 -1.50
N ASN A 121 -14.66 26.01 -1.53
CA ASN A 121 -14.12 26.89 -2.55
C ASN A 121 -13.87 28.30 -1.96
N LEU A 122 -13.56 29.28 -2.80
CA LEU A 122 -13.30 30.66 -2.39
C LEU A 122 -14.52 31.35 -1.75
N GLU A 123 -15.74 30.90 -2.04
CA GLU A 123 -16.98 31.45 -1.50
C GLU A 123 -17.27 30.94 -0.07
N GLY A 124 -16.69 29.80 0.31
CA GLY A 124 -16.87 29.23 1.63
C GLY A 124 -16.91 27.71 1.65
N ILE A 125 -17.47 27.19 2.73
CA ILE A 125 -17.56 25.74 3.00
C ILE A 125 -19.02 25.37 3.13
N ARG A 126 -19.42 24.28 2.47
CA ARG A 126 -20.78 23.71 2.54
C ARG A 126 -20.70 22.21 2.88
N TYR A 127 -21.58 21.78 3.75
CA TYR A 127 -21.82 20.37 4.05
C TYR A 127 -23.30 20.05 3.77
N LYS A 128 -23.55 19.09 2.87
CA LYS A 128 -24.91 18.73 2.39
C LYS A 128 -25.75 19.96 2.01
N GLY A 129 -25.13 20.92 1.32
CA GLY A 129 -25.75 22.16 0.87
C GLY A 129 -25.87 23.28 1.92
N SER A 130 -25.67 22.99 3.22
CA SER A 130 -25.74 23.98 4.29
C SER A 130 -24.38 24.65 4.47
N SER A 131 -24.39 25.99 4.63
CA SER A 131 -23.18 26.76 4.89
C SER A 131 -22.57 26.43 6.26
N MET A 132 -21.26 26.32 6.31
CA MET A 132 -20.51 26.03 7.53
C MET A 132 -19.65 27.26 7.95
N PRO A 133 -19.29 27.37 9.23
CA PRO A 133 -18.32 28.36 9.69
C PRO A 133 -16.95 28.13 9.03
N LYS A 134 -16.05 29.12 9.12
CA LYS A 134 -14.66 28.95 8.71
C LYS A 134 -13.98 27.86 9.53
N LEU A 135 -13.40 26.90 8.82
CA LEU A 135 -12.62 25.77 9.38
C LEU A 135 -11.17 25.87 8.89
N SER A 136 -10.29 25.05 9.45
CA SER A 136 -8.87 25.02 9.07
C SER A 136 -8.72 24.90 7.54
N SER A 137 -7.95 25.80 6.96
CA SER A 137 -7.65 25.77 5.51
C SER A 137 -6.60 24.72 5.14
N GLN A 138 -5.89 24.19 6.12
CA GLN A 138 -4.80 23.22 5.92
C GLN A 138 -5.27 21.77 5.99
N GLN A 139 -6.47 21.53 6.51
CA GLN A 139 -7.00 20.19 6.73
C GLN A 139 -8.17 19.90 5.80
N SER A 140 -8.20 18.67 5.26
CA SER A 140 -9.33 18.16 4.49
C SER A 140 -10.61 18.13 5.33
N MET A 141 -11.73 18.41 4.68
CA MET A 141 -13.06 18.28 5.30
C MET A 141 -13.40 16.84 5.65
N ILE A 142 -12.82 15.86 4.94
CA ILE A 142 -12.95 14.44 5.31
C ILE A 142 -12.37 14.22 6.71
N TYR A 143 -11.21 14.81 7.02
CA TYR A 143 -10.61 14.73 8.35
C TYR A 143 -11.44 15.44 9.41
N ILE A 144 -11.88 16.67 9.13
CA ILE A 144 -12.61 17.50 10.09
C ILE A 144 -13.97 16.89 10.45
N LEU A 145 -14.65 16.28 9.43
CA LEU A 145 -15.99 15.71 9.59
C LEU A 145 -15.98 14.18 9.72
N LYS A 146 -14.86 13.57 10.08
CA LYS A 146 -14.69 12.10 10.15
C LYS A 146 -15.64 11.37 11.09
N GLU A 147 -16.28 12.06 12.02
CA GLU A 147 -17.28 11.48 12.92
C GLU A 147 -18.70 11.47 12.31
N GLU A 148 -18.94 12.22 11.22
CA GLU A 148 -20.20 12.19 10.47
C GLU A 148 -20.34 10.88 9.70
N SER A 149 -21.44 10.17 9.86
CA SER A 149 -21.64 8.76 9.43
C SER A 149 -21.20 8.47 7.98
N VAL A 150 -21.62 9.32 7.03
CA VAL A 150 -21.27 9.14 5.61
C VAL A 150 -19.81 9.52 5.33
N ILE A 151 -19.30 10.55 5.98
CA ILE A 151 -17.89 10.98 5.85
C ILE A 151 -16.97 9.94 6.48
N LYS A 152 -17.37 9.37 7.63
CA LYS A 152 -16.65 8.30 8.32
C LYS A 152 -16.42 7.11 7.39
N GLU A 153 -17.40 6.72 6.58
CA GLU A 153 -17.26 5.62 5.63
C GLU A 153 -16.14 5.92 4.60
N ALA A 154 -16.08 7.13 4.06
CA ALA A 154 -15.02 7.55 3.15
C ALA A 154 -13.66 7.65 3.86
N PHE A 155 -13.62 8.20 5.07
CA PHE A 155 -12.42 8.30 5.91
C PHE A 155 -11.83 6.93 6.23
N ASP A 156 -12.66 6.01 6.73
CA ASP A 156 -12.25 4.64 7.08
C ASP A 156 -11.78 3.87 5.82
N ALA A 157 -12.42 4.09 4.67
CA ALA A 157 -12.01 3.50 3.41
C ALA A 157 -10.61 3.99 2.98
N LEU A 158 -10.35 5.30 2.99
CA LEU A 158 -9.05 5.88 2.64
C LEU A 158 -7.94 5.41 3.60
N ASN A 159 -8.26 5.15 4.87
CA ASN A 159 -7.31 4.62 5.84
C ASN A 159 -6.95 3.14 5.60
N LYS A 160 -7.67 2.42 4.75
CA LYS A 160 -7.32 1.05 4.32
C LYS A 160 -6.28 1.02 3.18
N ILE A 161 -5.73 2.16 2.77
CA ILE A 161 -4.57 2.22 1.87
C ILE A 161 -3.32 1.90 2.69
N GLU A 162 -2.59 0.84 2.32
CA GLU A 162 -1.42 0.35 3.02
C GLU A 162 -0.22 0.28 2.07
N TYR A 163 0.88 0.92 2.44
CA TYR A 163 2.14 0.81 1.71
C TYR A 163 3.05 -0.21 2.40
N ARG A 164 3.50 -1.19 1.63
CA ARG A 164 4.38 -2.24 2.11
C ARG A 164 5.81 -1.96 1.65
N ASP A 165 6.56 -1.37 2.56
CA ASP A 165 8.01 -1.25 2.41
C ASP A 165 8.67 -2.49 3.03
N HIS A 166 9.15 -3.36 2.17
CA HIS A 166 9.79 -4.61 2.56
C HIS A 166 11.28 -4.46 2.88
N THR A 167 11.75 -3.27 3.21
CA THR A 167 13.10 -3.09 3.70
C THR A 167 13.27 -3.86 5.02
N ILE A 168 14.05 -4.95 4.96
CA ILE A 168 14.33 -5.86 6.09
C ILE A 168 15.36 -5.20 7.02
N ASN A 169 15.27 -3.92 7.29
CA ASN A 169 16.22 -3.20 8.10
C ASN A 169 15.78 -3.17 9.57
N GLY A 170 16.33 -4.10 10.34
CA GLY A 170 16.27 -4.08 11.80
C GLY A 170 14.95 -4.55 12.41
N ARG A 171 15.01 -4.96 13.68
CA ARG A 171 13.83 -5.26 14.47
C ARG A 171 13.22 -3.97 14.99
N ARG A 172 11.93 -3.83 14.77
CA ARG A 172 11.16 -2.70 15.29
C ARG A 172 10.46 -3.11 16.58
N LEU A 173 10.19 -2.14 17.44
CA LEU A 173 9.23 -2.30 18.53
C LEU A 173 7.84 -2.54 17.90
N ILE A 174 7.00 -3.33 18.57
CA ILE A 174 5.59 -3.44 18.21
C ILE A 174 4.96 -2.04 18.28
N ASN A 175 4.05 -1.75 17.36
CA ASN A 175 3.40 -0.43 17.26
C ASN A 175 2.58 -0.07 18.51
N SER A 176 2.16 -1.06 19.27
CA SER A 176 1.41 -0.84 20.50
C SER A 176 2.36 -0.79 21.72
N ASN A 177 2.01 0.03 22.72
CA ASN A 177 2.69 0.03 24.03
C ASN A 177 2.42 -1.26 24.83
N GLN A 178 1.79 -2.26 24.23
CA GLN A 178 1.42 -3.55 24.83
C GLN A 178 2.48 -4.61 24.55
N SER A 179 2.58 -5.60 25.42
CA SER A 179 3.46 -6.77 25.19
C SER A 179 2.78 -7.85 24.36
N LEU A 180 3.55 -8.71 23.69
CA LEU A 180 3.03 -9.84 22.92
C LEU A 180 2.06 -10.74 23.72
N PRO A 181 2.33 -11.08 25.00
CA PRO A 181 1.35 -11.81 25.82
C PRO A 181 0.03 -11.06 26.03
N SER A 182 0.08 -9.74 26.21
CA SER A 182 -1.13 -8.91 26.34
C SER A 182 -1.94 -8.91 25.05
N LEU A 183 -1.28 -8.76 23.91
CA LEU A 183 -1.93 -8.81 22.59
C LEU A 183 -2.57 -10.17 22.31
N LYS A 184 -1.92 -11.27 22.68
CA LYS A 184 -2.48 -12.64 22.59
C LYS A 184 -3.79 -12.76 23.37
N ASN A 185 -3.86 -12.17 24.56
CA ASN A 185 -5.08 -12.21 25.38
C ASN A 185 -6.19 -11.31 24.81
N LYS A 186 -5.82 -10.20 24.15
CA LYS A 186 -6.75 -9.24 23.55
C LYS A 186 -7.33 -9.77 22.22
N TYR A 187 -6.50 -10.32 21.35
CA TYR A 187 -6.88 -10.76 20.01
C TYR A 187 -6.90 -12.29 19.93
N LYS A 188 -8.08 -12.90 20.11
CA LYS A 188 -8.24 -14.38 20.16
C LYS A 188 -8.81 -14.98 18.89
N THR A 189 -9.51 -14.19 18.07
CA THR A 189 -10.19 -14.67 16.87
C THR A 189 -9.50 -14.11 15.63
N LEU A 190 -9.63 -14.79 14.49
CA LEU A 190 -9.06 -14.34 13.21
C LEU A 190 -9.57 -12.93 12.87
N ASP A 191 -10.87 -12.69 13.01
CA ASP A 191 -11.46 -11.39 12.74
C ASP A 191 -10.86 -10.27 13.60
N SER A 192 -10.67 -10.53 14.90
CA SER A 192 -10.04 -9.55 15.80
C SER A 192 -8.57 -9.28 15.46
N ILE A 193 -7.84 -10.28 14.95
CA ILE A 193 -6.44 -10.14 14.52
C ILE A 193 -6.36 -9.36 13.21
N VAL A 194 -7.15 -9.76 12.21
CA VAL A 194 -7.17 -9.14 10.88
C VAL A 194 -7.53 -7.65 10.99
N ASN A 195 -8.57 -7.31 11.77
CA ASN A 195 -9.03 -5.93 11.95
C ASN A 195 -8.22 -5.12 12.98
N SER A 196 -7.14 -5.66 13.53
CA SER A 196 -6.26 -4.92 14.43
C SER A 196 -5.31 -3.99 13.67
N ASP A 197 -4.82 -2.94 14.35
CA ASP A 197 -3.78 -2.03 13.82
C ASP A 197 -2.35 -2.59 13.99
N GLU A 198 -2.24 -3.87 14.39
CA GLU A 198 -0.95 -4.52 14.61
C GLU A 198 -0.23 -4.77 13.27
N ASP A 199 1.09 -4.74 13.32
CA ASP A 199 1.92 -5.07 12.14
C ASP A 199 1.77 -6.55 11.73
N ILE A 200 2.13 -6.85 10.48
CA ILE A 200 1.89 -8.17 9.88
C ILE A 200 2.62 -9.31 10.62
N ARG A 201 3.81 -9.06 11.19
CA ARG A 201 4.54 -10.07 11.96
C ARG A 201 3.84 -10.38 13.29
N THR A 202 3.31 -9.33 13.93
CA THR A 202 2.50 -9.48 15.15
C THR A 202 1.20 -10.21 14.84
N LYS A 203 0.49 -9.88 13.75
CA LYS A 203 -0.69 -10.63 13.31
C LYS A 203 -0.36 -12.10 13.05
N LEU A 204 0.74 -12.37 12.34
CA LEU A 204 1.20 -13.73 12.07
C LEU A 204 1.49 -14.50 13.38
N TYR A 205 2.20 -13.89 14.32
CA TYR A 205 2.45 -14.47 15.64
C TYR A 205 1.15 -14.82 16.37
N LEU A 206 0.19 -13.91 16.38
CA LEU A 206 -1.09 -14.13 17.06
C LEU A 206 -1.88 -15.30 16.46
N THR A 207 -1.80 -15.51 15.13
CA THR A 207 -2.45 -16.67 14.50
C THR A 207 -1.79 -18.00 14.92
N PHE A 208 -0.46 -18.02 15.03
CA PHE A 208 0.30 -19.21 15.47
C PHE A 208 0.05 -19.51 16.95
N GLU A 209 0.12 -18.49 17.81
CA GLU A 209 -0.06 -18.65 19.26
C GLU A 209 -1.48 -19.06 19.64
N ASN A 210 -2.49 -18.59 18.91
CA ASN A 210 -3.89 -18.97 19.13
C ASN A 210 -4.29 -20.23 18.35
N LYS A 211 -3.37 -20.85 17.60
CA LYS A 211 -3.59 -22.08 16.81
C LYS A 211 -4.82 -21.99 15.90
N LEU A 212 -4.97 -20.86 15.22
CA LEU A 212 -6.07 -20.64 14.28
C LEU A 212 -5.82 -21.40 12.98
N ASP A 213 -6.85 -21.91 12.33
CA ASP A 213 -6.73 -22.68 11.07
C ASP A 213 -5.95 -21.95 9.97
N ILE A 214 -5.99 -20.62 9.98
CA ILE A 214 -5.27 -19.80 9.03
C ILE A 214 -3.75 -19.97 9.11
N HIS A 215 -3.19 -20.28 10.31
CA HIS A 215 -1.74 -20.49 10.43
C HIS A 215 -1.27 -21.72 9.65
N GLU A 216 -2.07 -22.81 9.64
CA GLU A 216 -1.75 -23.99 8.83
C GLU A 216 -1.82 -23.70 7.33
N LYS A 217 -2.77 -22.88 6.89
CA LYS A 217 -2.84 -22.44 5.48
C LYS A 217 -1.58 -21.64 5.09
N ILE A 218 -1.19 -20.67 5.91
CA ILE A 218 0.02 -19.86 5.68
C ILE A 218 1.27 -20.75 5.65
N LYS A 219 1.39 -21.68 6.61
CA LYS A 219 2.49 -22.63 6.69
C LYS A 219 2.52 -23.58 5.49
N SER A 220 1.39 -24.17 5.11
CA SER A 220 1.31 -25.06 3.94
C SER A 220 1.70 -24.32 2.67
N ARG A 221 1.18 -23.11 2.46
CA ARG A 221 1.53 -22.30 1.28
C ARG A 221 3.02 -21.99 1.20
N PHE A 222 3.65 -21.70 2.34
CA PHE A 222 5.09 -21.48 2.41
C PHE A 222 5.89 -22.77 2.10
N ILE A 223 5.44 -23.92 2.59
CA ILE A 223 6.07 -25.23 2.34
C ILE A 223 5.90 -25.65 0.87
N ASP A 224 4.77 -25.33 0.23
CA ASP A 224 4.55 -25.59 -1.20
C ASP A 224 5.59 -24.86 -2.07
N ILE A 225 5.94 -23.62 -1.69
CA ILE A 225 6.96 -22.84 -2.38
C ILE A 225 8.38 -23.35 -2.07
N PHE A 226 8.61 -23.81 -0.85
CA PHE A 226 9.92 -24.30 -0.36
C PHE A 226 9.81 -25.75 0.14
N PRO A 227 9.75 -26.75 -0.75
CA PRO A 227 9.50 -28.14 -0.38
C PRO A 227 10.52 -28.77 0.58
N GLN A 228 11.73 -28.20 0.68
CA GLN A 228 12.75 -28.61 1.66
C GLN A 228 12.39 -28.25 3.11
N ILE A 229 11.47 -27.32 3.31
CA ILE A 229 11.01 -26.92 4.65
C ILE A 229 10.01 -27.95 5.17
N GLY A 230 10.20 -28.35 6.42
CA GLY A 230 9.29 -29.27 7.12
C GLY A 230 8.37 -28.56 8.10
N ASP A 231 8.82 -27.43 8.64
CA ASP A 231 8.05 -26.71 9.66
C ASP A 231 8.40 -25.23 9.72
N LEU A 232 7.44 -24.43 10.23
CA LEU A 232 7.52 -22.98 10.41
C LEU A 232 6.97 -22.64 11.79
N LYS A 233 7.63 -21.75 12.52
CA LYS A 233 7.11 -21.17 13.76
C LYS A 233 7.38 -19.69 13.85
N VAL A 234 6.50 -19.01 14.59
CA VAL A 234 6.64 -17.59 14.91
C VAL A 234 6.57 -17.46 16.42
N GLU A 235 7.60 -16.94 17.04
CA GLU A 235 7.74 -16.91 18.50
C GLU A 235 8.32 -15.57 18.97
N PRO A 236 8.08 -15.18 20.25
CA PRO A 236 8.72 -14.00 20.82
C PRO A 236 10.23 -14.10 20.68
N PHE A 237 10.87 -12.96 20.50
CA PHE A 237 12.32 -12.90 20.38
C PHE A 237 12.99 -13.35 21.68
N LYS A 238 13.82 -14.38 21.60
CA LYS A 238 14.62 -14.87 22.72
C LYS A 238 16.00 -14.22 22.67
N THR A 239 16.34 -13.51 23.73
CA THR A 239 17.67 -12.90 23.90
C THR A 239 18.06 -12.92 25.37
N ASP A 240 19.30 -13.29 25.63
CA ASP A 240 19.87 -13.19 26.98
C ASP A 240 20.44 -11.79 27.27
N ILE A 241 20.42 -10.91 26.25
CA ILE A 241 21.02 -9.56 26.31
C ILE A 241 20.02 -8.51 26.80
N LEU A 242 18.73 -8.71 26.51
CA LEU A 242 17.67 -7.75 26.83
C LEU A 242 16.77 -8.24 27.97
N PRO A 243 16.33 -7.36 28.88
CA PRO A 243 15.30 -7.70 29.86
C PRO A 243 14.05 -8.26 29.16
N LYS A 244 13.39 -9.25 29.77
CA LYS A 244 12.19 -9.88 29.26
C LYS A 244 11.09 -8.87 28.89
N SER A 245 10.91 -7.85 29.71
CA SER A 245 9.94 -6.76 29.46
C SER A 245 10.19 -5.95 28.19
N ILE A 246 11.44 -5.89 27.73
CA ILE A 246 11.80 -5.25 26.45
C ILE A 246 11.67 -6.27 25.30
N ALA A 247 12.14 -7.50 25.50
CA ALA A 247 12.04 -8.56 24.50
C ALA A 247 10.59 -8.85 24.06
N GLU A 248 9.64 -8.81 25.00
CA GLU A 248 8.20 -8.97 24.74
C GLU A 248 7.54 -7.82 23.98
N LYS A 249 8.24 -6.68 23.82
CA LYS A 249 7.81 -5.54 23.01
C LYS A 249 8.48 -5.48 21.64
N LEU A 250 9.36 -6.42 21.33
CA LEU A 250 9.96 -6.54 20.00
C LEU A 250 9.04 -7.36 19.09
N GLN A 251 9.11 -7.04 17.80
CA GLN A 251 8.45 -7.85 16.78
C GLN A 251 8.86 -9.33 16.92
N PRO A 252 7.91 -10.28 16.79
CA PRO A 252 8.20 -11.70 16.89
C PRO A 252 9.15 -12.15 15.80
N GLY A 253 9.98 -13.14 16.14
CA GLY A 253 10.93 -13.77 15.23
C GLY A 253 10.28 -14.93 14.48
N ILE A 254 10.72 -15.12 13.23
CA ILE A 254 10.30 -16.23 12.37
C ILE A 254 11.44 -17.27 12.35
N SER A 255 11.11 -18.53 12.48
CA SER A 255 12.07 -19.63 12.39
C SER A 255 11.51 -20.75 11.53
N ILE A 256 12.37 -21.37 10.73
CA ILE A 256 12.04 -22.51 9.87
C ILE A 256 12.81 -23.75 10.32
N LYS A 257 12.29 -24.91 9.98
CA LYS A 257 12.95 -26.21 10.17
C LYS A 257 12.98 -26.95 8.85
N GLU A 258 14.15 -27.28 8.36
CA GLU A 258 14.29 -28.11 7.17
C GLU A 258 14.04 -29.58 7.50
N LYS A 259 13.49 -30.35 6.54
CA LYS A 259 13.13 -31.77 6.72
C LYS A 259 14.29 -32.64 7.20
N SER A 260 15.51 -32.34 6.72
CA SER A 260 16.71 -33.12 7.02
C SER A 260 17.58 -32.52 8.13
N VAL A 261 17.16 -31.40 8.74
CA VAL A 261 17.96 -30.68 9.74
C VAL A 261 17.20 -30.66 11.08
N PRO A 262 17.76 -31.19 12.17
CA PRO A 262 17.06 -31.23 13.46
C PRO A 262 16.92 -29.87 14.15
N LYS A 263 17.76 -28.88 13.76
CA LYS A 263 17.79 -27.55 14.39
C LYS A 263 16.92 -26.55 13.67
N TRP A 264 16.31 -25.64 14.43
CA TRP A 264 15.59 -24.50 13.92
C TRP A 264 16.58 -23.44 13.37
N ILE A 265 16.23 -22.89 12.21
CA ILE A 265 16.97 -21.82 11.54
C ILE A 265 16.21 -20.52 11.77
N SER A 266 16.83 -19.57 12.48
CA SER A 266 16.21 -18.27 12.75
C SER A 266 16.27 -17.35 11.53
N GLU A 267 15.42 -16.32 11.49
CA GLU A 267 15.31 -15.38 10.37
C GLU A 267 16.64 -14.74 9.94
N ASN A 268 17.58 -14.50 10.88
CA ASN A 268 18.91 -13.94 10.57
C ASN A 268 19.79 -14.88 9.73
N ARG A 269 19.41 -16.15 9.62
CA ARG A 269 20.12 -17.18 8.84
C ARG A 269 19.29 -17.70 7.66
N MET A 270 18.08 -17.17 7.49
CA MET A 270 17.23 -17.44 6.33
C MET A 270 17.68 -16.57 5.15
N SER A 271 17.40 -17.02 3.93
CA SER A 271 17.52 -16.13 2.77
C SER A 271 16.50 -15.00 2.84
N SER A 272 16.87 -13.84 2.33
CA SER A 272 15.93 -12.69 2.25
C SER A 272 14.66 -13.04 1.47
N GLY A 273 14.79 -13.86 0.42
CA GLY A 273 13.66 -14.33 -0.37
C GLY A 273 12.67 -15.17 0.44
N MET A 274 13.15 -16.11 1.26
CA MET A 274 12.28 -16.92 2.14
C MET A 274 11.54 -16.04 3.15
N LEU A 275 12.25 -15.11 3.79
CA LEU A 275 11.64 -14.22 4.78
C LEU A 275 10.59 -13.29 4.14
N ARG A 276 10.86 -12.76 2.95
CA ARG A 276 9.87 -11.95 2.22
C ARG A 276 8.67 -12.76 1.78
N THR A 277 8.89 -13.96 1.28
CA THR A 277 7.80 -14.85 0.85
C THR A 277 6.82 -15.12 1.99
N ILE A 278 7.30 -15.45 3.20
CA ILE A 278 6.39 -15.67 4.33
C ILE A 278 5.64 -14.42 4.75
N ILE A 279 6.28 -13.24 4.67
CA ILE A 279 5.62 -11.97 4.95
C ILE A 279 4.54 -11.67 3.90
N HIS A 280 4.81 -11.87 2.60
CA HIS A 280 3.81 -11.69 1.55
C HIS A 280 2.62 -12.64 1.68
N ILE A 281 2.89 -13.93 1.96
CA ILE A 281 1.80 -14.89 2.24
C ILE A 281 0.95 -14.40 3.41
N ALA A 282 1.60 -13.98 4.51
CA ALA A 282 0.88 -13.44 5.66
C ALA A 282 0.04 -12.20 5.31
N GLU A 283 0.56 -11.30 4.48
CA GLU A 283 -0.17 -10.11 4.01
C GLU A 283 -1.43 -10.48 3.22
N ILE A 284 -1.34 -11.45 2.32
CA ILE A 284 -2.48 -11.92 1.53
C ILE A 284 -3.58 -12.49 2.43
N PHE A 285 -3.21 -13.26 3.45
CA PHE A 285 -4.18 -13.94 4.32
C PHE A 285 -4.64 -13.13 5.53
N LEU A 286 -3.86 -12.13 5.99
CA LEU A 286 -4.12 -11.37 7.22
C LEU A 286 -4.33 -9.87 7.00
N ALA A 287 -4.43 -9.40 5.74
CA ALA A 287 -4.80 -8.03 5.45
C ALA A 287 -6.28 -7.79 5.78
N ASN A 288 -6.59 -6.56 6.20
CA ASN A 288 -7.96 -6.16 6.50
C ASN A 288 -8.82 -6.22 5.23
N GLU A 289 -10.06 -6.68 5.37
CA GLU A 289 -10.99 -6.68 4.24
C GLU A 289 -11.13 -5.27 3.64
N GLY A 290 -11.04 -5.21 2.31
CA GLY A 290 -11.09 -3.95 1.57
C GLY A 290 -9.82 -3.11 1.66
N SER A 291 -8.67 -3.67 2.07
CA SER A 291 -7.39 -2.96 1.97
C SER A 291 -6.95 -2.79 0.52
N VAL A 292 -6.33 -1.63 0.26
CA VAL A 292 -5.58 -1.35 -0.96
C VAL A 292 -4.09 -1.44 -0.62
N ILE A 293 -3.44 -2.48 -1.13
CA ILE A 293 -2.05 -2.80 -0.80
C ILE A 293 -1.14 -2.30 -1.92
N LEU A 294 -0.27 -1.35 -1.58
CA LEU A 294 0.72 -0.77 -2.48
C LEU A 294 2.05 -1.48 -2.28
N ILE A 295 2.60 -2.06 -3.35
CA ILE A 295 3.87 -2.81 -3.32
C ILE A 295 4.84 -2.18 -4.33
N ASP A 296 5.92 -1.61 -3.84
CA ASP A 296 6.98 -1.11 -4.72
C ASP A 296 8.01 -2.20 -4.99
N GLU A 297 8.41 -2.34 -6.25
CA GLU A 297 9.35 -3.37 -6.69
C GLU A 297 8.96 -4.78 -6.18
N PHE A 298 7.82 -5.28 -6.64
CA PHE A 298 7.25 -6.57 -6.20
C PHE A 298 8.28 -7.71 -6.24
N GLU A 299 9.18 -7.69 -7.22
CA GLU A 299 10.27 -8.65 -7.39
C GLU A 299 11.39 -8.54 -6.34
N ASN A 300 11.48 -7.43 -5.65
CA ASN A 300 12.63 -7.16 -4.81
C ASN A 300 12.83 -8.26 -3.76
N SER A 301 13.97 -8.95 -3.86
CA SER A 301 14.37 -10.07 -3.00
C SER A 301 13.47 -11.32 -3.04
N LEU A 302 12.53 -11.46 -4.00
CA LEU A 302 11.80 -12.70 -4.22
C LEU A 302 12.60 -13.63 -5.16
N GLY A 303 12.61 -14.94 -4.83
CA GLY A 303 13.12 -15.95 -5.76
C GLY A 303 12.12 -16.21 -6.91
N ILE A 304 12.63 -16.62 -8.06
CA ILE A 304 11.80 -16.91 -9.24
C ILE A 304 10.68 -17.93 -8.93
N ASN A 305 10.97 -18.93 -8.12
CA ASN A 305 10.01 -19.96 -7.70
C ASN A 305 8.85 -19.43 -6.83
N CYS A 306 9.03 -18.25 -6.21
CA CYS A 306 8.01 -17.63 -5.38
C CYS A 306 7.04 -16.78 -6.18
N ILE A 307 7.52 -16.18 -7.28
CA ILE A 307 6.81 -15.16 -8.04
C ILE A 307 5.52 -15.71 -8.65
N ASP A 308 5.58 -16.89 -9.28
CA ASP A 308 4.41 -17.49 -9.94
C ASP A 308 3.28 -17.76 -8.96
N ILE A 309 3.61 -18.36 -7.82
CA ILE A 309 2.63 -18.74 -6.80
C ILE A 309 2.03 -17.50 -6.15
N LEU A 310 2.86 -16.53 -5.78
CA LEU A 310 2.37 -15.29 -5.18
C LEU A 310 1.56 -14.45 -6.15
N THR A 311 1.93 -14.44 -7.43
CA THR A 311 1.15 -13.75 -8.47
C THR A 311 -0.23 -14.37 -8.65
N ASP A 312 -0.31 -15.70 -8.65
CA ASP A 312 -1.57 -16.43 -8.73
C ASP A 312 -2.47 -16.11 -7.52
N ASP A 313 -1.91 -16.08 -6.32
CA ASP A 313 -2.60 -15.68 -5.10
C ASP A 313 -3.16 -14.25 -5.18
N LEU A 314 -2.37 -13.29 -5.69
CA LEU A 314 -2.81 -11.91 -5.87
C LEU A 314 -3.98 -11.77 -6.86
N ILE A 315 -4.01 -12.61 -7.89
CA ILE A 315 -5.05 -12.57 -8.93
C ILE A 315 -6.33 -13.28 -8.49
N HIS A 316 -6.23 -14.44 -7.84
CA HIS A 316 -7.34 -15.36 -7.68
C HIS A 316 -7.90 -15.49 -6.26
N GLU A 317 -7.08 -15.39 -5.22
CA GLU A 317 -7.52 -15.75 -3.87
C GLU A 317 -8.25 -14.65 -3.10
N ASN A 318 -8.06 -13.36 -3.42
CA ASN A 318 -8.60 -12.28 -2.60
C ASN A 318 -9.45 -11.25 -3.36
N LYS A 319 -10.72 -11.57 -3.57
CA LYS A 319 -11.69 -10.65 -4.22
C LYS A 319 -11.94 -9.36 -3.42
N THR A 320 -11.65 -9.35 -2.12
CA THR A 320 -11.88 -8.18 -1.26
C THR A 320 -10.69 -7.22 -1.20
N LEU A 321 -9.47 -7.70 -1.50
CA LEU A 321 -8.26 -6.89 -1.54
C LEU A 321 -8.00 -6.30 -2.93
N GLN A 322 -7.31 -5.17 -2.98
CA GLN A 322 -6.78 -4.60 -4.23
C GLN A 322 -5.28 -4.40 -4.09
N PHE A 323 -4.53 -4.93 -5.06
CA PHE A 323 -3.08 -4.79 -5.12
C PHE A 323 -2.70 -3.82 -6.24
N ILE A 324 -1.83 -2.86 -5.92
CA ILE A 324 -1.22 -1.97 -6.90
C ILE A 324 0.28 -2.11 -6.73
N ALA A 325 0.91 -2.79 -7.68
CA ALA A 325 2.33 -3.14 -7.61
C ALA A 325 3.12 -2.47 -8.73
N THR A 326 4.39 -2.16 -8.46
CA THR A 326 5.33 -1.78 -9.52
C THR A 326 6.25 -2.94 -9.82
N SER A 327 6.70 -3.06 -11.06
CA SER A 327 7.75 -3.96 -11.47
C SER A 327 8.52 -3.43 -12.67
N HIS A 328 9.78 -3.77 -12.73
CA HIS A 328 10.64 -3.61 -13.91
C HIS A 328 11.29 -4.94 -14.32
N HIS A 329 10.99 -6.02 -13.58
CA HIS A 329 11.64 -7.32 -13.79
C HIS A 329 10.94 -8.10 -14.92
N PRO A 330 11.68 -8.54 -15.98
CA PRO A 330 11.11 -9.23 -17.12
C PRO A 330 10.27 -10.46 -16.76
N TYR A 331 10.73 -11.24 -15.80
CA TYR A 331 10.06 -12.48 -15.39
C TYR A 331 8.67 -12.21 -14.79
N ILE A 332 8.53 -11.19 -13.94
CA ILE A 332 7.22 -10.81 -13.35
C ILE A 332 6.27 -10.33 -14.44
N ILE A 333 6.78 -9.42 -15.28
CA ILE A 333 6.00 -8.89 -16.39
C ILE A 333 5.50 -10.03 -17.29
N ASN A 334 6.33 -11.03 -17.55
CA ASN A 334 5.95 -12.20 -18.37
C ASN A 334 4.91 -13.12 -17.71
N ASN A 335 4.87 -13.18 -16.38
CA ASN A 335 3.99 -14.10 -15.66
C ASN A 335 2.63 -13.51 -15.32
N ILE A 336 2.53 -12.19 -15.22
CA ILE A 336 1.25 -11.50 -15.00
C ILE A 336 0.57 -11.26 -16.36
N PRO A 337 -0.70 -11.64 -16.55
CA PRO A 337 -1.44 -11.34 -17.77
C PRO A 337 -1.46 -9.83 -18.08
N TYR A 338 -1.28 -9.49 -19.35
CA TYR A 338 -1.10 -8.09 -19.80
C TYR A 338 -2.35 -7.21 -19.56
N GLU A 339 -3.51 -7.77 -19.33
CA GLU A 339 -4.73 -7.04 -18.93
C GLU A 339 -4.59 -6.31 -17.61
N TYR A 340 -3.69 -6.78 -16.72
CA TYR A 340 -3.38 -6.12 -15.44
C TYR A 340 -2.31 -5.03 -15.56
N TRP A 341 -1.66 -4.89 -16.73
CA TRP A 341 -0.57 -3.92 -16.91
C TRP A 341 -1.09 -2.52 -17.17
N LYS A 342 -0.43 -1.56 -16.54
CA LYS A 342 -0.45 -0.15 -16.90
C LYS A 342 0.97 0.25 -17.26
N ILE A 343 1.15 0.63 -18.51
CA ILE A 343 2.46 1.05 -19.02
C ILE A 343 2.66 2.51 -18.64
N VAL A 344 3.69 2.75 -17.85
CA VAL A 344 4.04 4.08 -17.34
C VAL A 344 5.26 4.58 -18.10
N THR A 345 5.12 5.75 -18.71
CA THR A 345 6.18 6.44 -19.44
C THR A 345 6.23 7.88 -19.00
N ARG A 346 7.38 8.54 -19.16
CA ARG A 346 7.57 9.92 -18.72
C ARG A 346 8.22 10.77 -19.81
N GLN A 347 7.70 11.97 -19.97
CA GLN A 347 8.29 12.98 -20.83
C GLN A 347 8.30 14.32 -20.06
N GLY A 348 9.48 14.69 -19.53
CA GLY A 348 9.60 15.82 -18.62
C GLY A 348 8.78 15.63 -17.34
N GLY A 349 7.91 16.58 -17.03
CA GLY A 349 6.96 16.49 -15.90
C GLY A 349 5.71 15.67 -16.18
N HIS A 350 5.44 15.29 -17.44
CA HIS A 350 4.23 14.56 -17.80
C HIS A 350 4.44 13.05 -17.72
N ILE A 351 3.65 12.37 -16.90
CA ILE A 351 3.64 10.92 -16.69
C ILE A 351 2.43 10.33 -17.43
N ARG A 352 2.69 9.64 -18.53
CA ARG A 352 1.68 8.99 -19.36
C ARG A 352 1.42 7.57 -18.85
N ILE A 353 0.14 7.19 -18.84
CA ILE A 353 -0.28 5.88 -18.36
C ILE A 353 -1.26 5.29 -19.36
N GLY A 354 -0.78 4.27 -20.08
CA GLY A 354 -1.56 3.55 -21.08
C GLY A 354 -1.90 2.13 -20.65
N LYS A 355 -2.97 1.56 -21.23
CA LYS A 355 -3.24 0.14 -21.12
C LYS A 355 -2.30 -0.62 -22.05
N ALA A 356 -1.96 -1.87 -21.72
CA ALA A 356 -1.19 -2.73 -22.60
C ALA A 356 -1.86 -2.91 -23.98
N SER A 357 -3.20 -2.93 -24.04
CA SER A 357 -3.99 -2.98 -25.28
C SER A 357 -3.72 -1.82 -26.24
N ASP A 358 -3.42 -0.63 -25.71
CA ASP A 358 -3.22 0.59 -26.50
C ASP A 358 -1.90 0.56 -27.29
N TYR A 359 -1.00 -0.33 -26.90
CA TYR A 359 0.32 -0.53 -27.51
C TYR A 359 0.37 -1.71 -28.50
N HIS A 360 -0.80 -2.30 -28.82
CA HIS A 360 -0.90 -3.44 -29.74
C HIS A 360 0.07 -4.58 -29.42
N LEU A 361 0.28 -4.86 -28.12
CA LEU A 361 1.16 -5.91 -27.66
C LEU A 361 0.70 -7.28 -28.20
N GLY A 362 1.66 -8.13 -28.59
CA GLY A 362 1.39 -9.43 -29.21
C GLY A 362 0.52 -10.34 -28.32
N LYS A 363 -0.12 -11.32 -28.97
CA LYS A 363 -1.06 -12.24 -28.29
C LYS A 363 -0.38 -13.18 -27.30
N SER A 364 0.93 -13.45 -27.44
CA SER A 364 1.69 -14.22 -26.46
C SER A 364 2.31 -13.31 -25.40
N LYS A 365 2.45 -13.82 -24.18
CA LYS A 365 3.11 -13.09 -23.08
C LYS A 365 4.54 -12.66 -23.46
N GLN A 366 5.27 -13.54 -24.15
CA GLN A 366 6.64 -13.30 -24.59
C GLN A 366 6.74 -12.21 -25.66
N ASP A 367 5.84 -12.22 -26.66
CA ASP A 367 5.79 -11.17 -27.69
C ASP A 367 5.42 -9.82 -27.09
N ALA A 368 4.45 -9.80 -26.17
CA ALA A 368 4.04 -8.60 -25.44
C ALA A 368 5.22 -8.00 -24.67
N PHE A 369 6.01 -8.82 -24.00
CA PHE A 369 7.21 -8.39 -23.28
C PHE A 369 8.29 -7.83 -24.21
N ILE A 370 8.61 -8.52 -25.31
CA ILE A 370 9.61 -8.04 -26.28
C ILE A 370 9.18 -6.70 -26.89
N GLN A 371 7.90 -6.55 -27.21
CA GLN A 371 7.37 -5.30 -27.74
C GLN A 371 7.38 -4.18 -26.69
N LEU A 372 7.03 -4.50 -25.45
CA LEU A 372 7.13 -3.55 -24.32
C LEU A 372 8.56 -3.04 -24.17
N THR A 373 9.56 -3.91 -24.18
CA THR A 373 10.97 -3.51 -24.06
C THR A 373 11.36 -2.55 -25.17
N LYS A 374 10.97 -2.84 -26.44
CA LYS A 374 11.22 -1.94 -27.58
C LYS A 374 10.52 -0.59 -27.47
N ILE A 375 9.32 -0.53 -26.87
CA ILE A 375 8.58 0.70 -26.63
C ILE A 375 9.31 1.52 -25.58
N LEU A 376 9.75 0.88 -24.50
CA LEU A 376 10.44 1.55 -23.39
C LEU A 376 11.84 2.05 -23.81
N GLU A 377 12.58 1.30 -24.62
CA GLU A 377 13.88 1.71 -25.17
C GLU A 377 13.80 2.92 -26.11
N LYS A 378 12.69 3.06 -26.85
CA LYS A 378 12.48 4.24 -27.76
C LYS A 378 12.08 5.50 -27.00
N GLN A 379 11.75 5.43 -25.73
CA GLN A 379 11.27 6.53 -24.90
C GLN A 379 12.29 6.95 -23.84
N SER A 380 13.38 6.21 -23.69
CA SER A 380 14.57 6.57 -22.91
C SER A 380 15.53 7.39 -23.77
#